data_df959e75baeb5df92c6f87e708db09bb
#
_entry.id   df959e75baeb5df92c6f87e708db09bb
#
_cell.length_a   1.000
_cell.length_b   1.000
_cell.length_c   1.000
_cell.angle_alpha   90.00
_cell.angle_beta   90.00
_cell.angle_gamma   90.00
#
_symmetry.space_group_name_H-M   'P 1'
#
loop_
_entity.id
_entity.type
_entity.pdbx_description
1 polymer ?
#
loop_
_entity_poly.entity_id
_entity_poly.type
_entity_poly.pdbx_seq_one_letter_code
_entity_poly.pdbx_strand_id
1 'polypeptide(L)'
;MQTYKESATELACAGTYDVVVVGGGPAGIGAALAAARSGARTLVVEQFNCLGGVATAGGHGHISKYDENGTGRRVVGGIADELADRVVGAGFGVRNSHGIMFEVEGMKFVLDRMAIEAGLDVLYYTFFCAAV
;
A
#
# COMPACT_ATOMS: atom_id res chain seq x y z
N MET A 1 -25.52 -6.16 28.32
CA MET A 1 -24.76 -5.30 27.42
C MET A 1 -25.69 -4.15 27.03
N GLN A 2 -25.28 -2.91 27.25
CA GLN A 2 -26.08 -1.74 26.86
C GLN A 2 -25.84 -1.48 25.35
N THR A 3 -26.91 -1.30 24.58
CA THR A 3 -26.86 -1.03 23.14
C THR A 3 -27.37 0.38 22.88
N TYR A 4 -26.74 1.05 21.89
CA TYR A 4 -27.19 2.33 21.35
C TYR A 4 -27.60 2.12 19.89
N LYS A 5 -28.74 2.71 19.51
CA LYS A 5 -29.23 2.67 18.14
C LYS A 5 -29.06 4.06 17.53
N GLU A 6 -28.19 4.16 16.55
CA GLU A 6 -27.99 5.38 15.78
C GLU A 6 -29.11 5.59 14.77
N SER A 7 -29.53 6.84 14.58
CA SER A 7 -30.55 7.18 13.59
C SER A 7 -29.97 7.03 12.18
N ALA A 8 -30.82 6.64 11.24
CA ALA A 8 -30.45 6.62 9.82
C ALA A 8 -30.10 8.06 9.36
N THR A 9 -28.99 8.19 8.67
CA THR A 9 -28.49 9.47 8.14
C THR A 9 -28.29 9.34 6.64
N GLU A 10 -28.70 10.35 5.88
CA GLU A 10 -28.35 10.45 4.47
C GLU A 10 -26.92 10.92 4.31
N LEU A 11 -26.11 10.17 3.57
CA LEU A 11 -24.71 10.48 3.33
C LEU A 11 -24.51 10.92 1.89
N ALA A 12 -23.70 11.97 1.68
CA ALA A 12 -23.30 12.41 0.36
C ALA A 12 -22.32 11.39 -0.25
N CYS A 13 -22.57 10.99 -1.51
CA CYS A 13 -21.63 10.15 -2.26
C CYS A 13 -20.49 11.01 -2.79
N ALA A 14 -19.25 10.72 -2.41
CA ALA A 14 -18.06 11.46 -2.82
C ALA A 14 -17.52 11.05 -4.21
N GLY A 15 -17.90 9.89 -4.71
CA GLY A 15 -17.45 9.40 -6.02
C GLY A 15 -17.88 7.98 -6.32
N THR A 16 -17.55 7.54 -7.53
CA THR A 16 -17.81 6.17 -7.99
C THR A 16 -16.51 5.58 -8.52
N TYR A 17 -16.17 4.37 -8.12
CA TYR A 17 -14.96 3.65 -8.48
C TYR A 17 -15.30 2.20 -8.84
N ASP A 18 -14.47 1.59 -9.69
CA ASP A 18 -14.60 0.16 -10.00
C ASP A 18 -14.06 -0.69 -8.85
N VAL A 19 -13.00 -0.17 -8.18
CA VAL A 19 -12.35 -0.83 -7.03
C VAL A 19 -12.07 0.20 -5.94
N VAL A 20 -12.48 -0.12 -4.72
CA VAL A 20 -12.10 0.64 -3.51
C VAL A 20 -11.28 -0.27 -2.61
N VAL A 21 -10.02 0.11 -2.36
CA VAL A 21 -9.12 -0.60 -1.47
C VAL A 21 -9.08 0.09 -0.12
N VAL A 22 -9.49 -0.61 0.92
CA VAL A 22 -9.50 -0.10 2.29
C VAL A 22 -8.20 -0.48 2.99
N GLY A 23 -7.39 0.52 3.26
CA GLY A 23 -6.05 0.42 3.84
C GLY A 23 -4.95 0.36 2.78
N GLY A 24 -4.06 1.35 2.78
CA GLY A 24 -2.89 1.47 1.92
C GLY A 24 -1.64 0.77 2.45
N GLY A 25 -1.78 -0.26 3.28
CA GLY A 25 -0.67 -1.10 3.75
C GLY A 25 -0.07 -1.98 2.64
N PRO A 26 0.91 -2.84 2.95
CA PRO A 26 1.61 -3.65 1.92
C PRO A 26 0.68 -4.46 1.03
N ALA A 27 -0.35 -5.08 1.59
CA ALA A 27 -1.33 -5.84 0.82
C ALA A 27 -2.24 -4.92 -0.01
N GLY A 28 -2.72 -3.82 0.60
CA GLY A 28 -3.63 -2.88 -0.06
C GLY A 28 -2.97 -2.17 -1.22
N ILE A 29 -1.73 -1.70 -1.07
CA ILE A 29 -1.02 -1.05 -2.19
C ILE A 29 -0.75 -2.02 -3.33
N GLY A 30 -0.44 -3.29 -3.03
CA GLY A 30 -0.31 -4.33 -4.06
C GLY A 30 -1.62 -4.54 -4.82
N ALA A 31 -2.75 -4.64 -4.11
CA ALA A 31 -4.07 -4.80 -4.70
C ALA A 31 -4.47 -3.57 -5.54
N ALA A 32 -4.25 -2.36 -5.00
CA ALA A 32 -4.61 -1.11 -5.68
C ALA A 32 -3.81 -0.90 -6.98
N LEU A 33 -2.49 -1.10 -6.91
CA LEU A 33 -1.63 -1.01 -8.09
C LEU A 33 -2.01 -2.03 -9.16
N ALA A 34 -2.32 -3.26 -8.76
CA ALA A 34 -2.75 -4.30 -9.70
C ALA A 34 -4.09 -3.93 -10.36
N ALA A 35 -5.08 -3.47 -9.59
CA ALA A 35 -6.38 -3.06 -10.10
C ALA A 35 -6.26 -1.89 -11.10
N ALA A 36 -5.56 -0.82 -10.70
CA ALA A 36 -5.37 0.36 -11.57
C ALA A 36 -4.62 0.01 -12.86
N ARG A 37 -3.56 -0.77 -12.78
CA ARG A 37 -2.80 -1.23 -13.95
C ARG A 37 -3.59 -2.16 -14.87
N SER A 38 -4.65 -2.77 -14.36
CA SER A 38 -5.62 -3.55 -15.15
C SER A 38 -6.73 -2.69 -15.77
N GLY A 39 -6.67 -1.37 -15.61
CA GLY A 39 -7.60 -0.41 -16.20
C GLY A 39 -8.80 -0.04 -15.31
N ALA A 40 -8.87 -0.53 -14.08
CA ALA A 40 -9.93 -0.18 -13.14
C ALA A 40 -9.71 1.21 -12.53
N ARG A 41 -10.75 2.04 -12.48
CA ARG A 41 -10.71 3.27 -11.70
C ARG A 41 -10.67 2.91 -10.22
N THR A 42 -9.53 3.16 -9.58
CA THR A 42 -9.24 2.63 -8.24
C THR A 42 -9.02 3.73 -7.22
N LEU A 43 -9.69 3.60 -6.07
CA LEU A 43 -9.51 4.43 -4.89
C LEU A 43 -8.84 3.64 -3.76
N VAL A 44 -7.87 4.26 -3.10
CA VAL A 44 -7.32 3.80 -1.82
C VAL A 44 -7.83 4.69 -0.70
N VAL A 45 -8.40 4.10 0.35
CA VAL A 45 -8.81 4.80 1.59
C VAL A 45 -7.80 4.44 2.67
N GLU A 46 -7.01 5.42 3.13
CA GLU A 46 -5.93 5.21 4.10
C GLU A 46 -6.12 6.11 5.34
N GLN A 47 -6.01 5.50 6.53
CA GLN A 47 -6.18 6.22 7.80
C GLN A 47 -4.99 7.11 8.16
N PHE A 48 -3.80 6.80 7.68
CA PHE A 48 -2.59 7.60 7.92
C PHE A 48 -2.36 8.63 6.80
N ASN A 49 -1.27 9.36 6.90
CA ASN A 49 -0.84 10.36 5.94
C ASN A 49 0.09 9.82 4.85
N CYS A 50 0.27 8.51 4.78
CA CYS A 50 1.16 7.86 3.82
C CYS A 50 0.72 6.44 3.52
N LEU A 51 1.04 5.98 2.32
CA LEU A 51 0.94 4.59 1.91
C LEU A 51 2.06 3.74 2.55
N GLY A 52 1.88 2.41 2.58
CA GLY A 52 2.89 1.45 3.00
C GLY A 52 2.64 0.82 4.37
N GLY A 53 1.76 1.40 5.20
CA GLY A 53 1.37 0.82 6.50
C GLY A 53 2.56 0.51 7.40
N VAL A 54 2.80 -0.77 7.72
CA VAL A 54 3.91 -1.20 8.58
C VAL A 54 5.28 -0.78 8.04
N ALA A 55 5.45 -0.71 6.73
CA ALA A 55 6.71 -0.33 6.08
C ALA A 55 6.99 1.19 6.13
N THR A 56 6.00 1.99 6.49
CA THR A 56 6.09 3.47 6.54
C THR A 56 5.59 4.02 7.86
N ALA A 57 4.28 4.17 8.07
CA ALA A 57 3.72 4.66 9.33
C ALA A 57 4.13 3.79 10.54
N GLY A 58 4.30 2.47 10.34
CA GLY A 58 4.75 1.53 11.37
C GLY A 58 6.27 1.54 11.61
N GLY A 59 7.06 2.26 10.79
CA GLY A 59 8.51 2.41 10.98
C GLY A 59 9.36 1.16 10.74
N HIS A 60 8.81 0.12 10.09
CA HIS A 60 9.53 -1.14 9.84
C HIS A 60 10.31 -1.07 8.53
N GLY A 61 11.53 -0.57 8.57
CA GLY A 61 12.42 -0.35 7.41
C GLY A 61 13.08 -1.61 6.84
N HIS A 62 12.38 -2.75 6.83
CA HIS A 62 12.92 -4.00 6.33
C HIS A 62 11.84 -4.86 5.66
N ILE A 63 12.15 -5.44 4.51
CA ILE A 63 11.37 -6.49 3.87
C ILE A 63 12.22 -7.76 3.84
N SER A 64 11.75 -8.79 4.57
CA SER A 64 12.47 -10.05 4.71
C SER A 64 12.33 -10.91 3.47
N LYS A 65 13.37 -11.61 3.17
CA LYS A 65 13.49 -12.75 2.24
C LYS A 65 12.60 -12.78 1.01
N TYR A 66 13.22 -12.50 -0.11
CA TYR A 66 12.69 -12.73 -1.45
C TYR A 66 13.08 -14.08 -2.02
N ASP A 67 14.11 -14.70 -1.45
CA ASP A 67 14.77 -15.86 -2.00
C ASP A 67 14.55 -17.08 -1.14
N GLU A 68 14.47 -18.23 -1.79
CA GLU A 68 14.45 -19.52 -1.13
C GLU A 68 15.77 -19.76 -0.34
N ASN A 69 15.65 -20.18 0.91
CA ASN A 69 16.81 -20.40 1.78
C ASN A 69 17.81 -21.38 1.15
N GLY A 70 19.06 -20.94 1.06
CA GLY A 70 20.18 -21.78 0.64
C GLY A 70 20.35 -21.95 -0.86
N THR A 71 19.41 -21.53 -1.70
CA THR A 71 19.50 -21.65 -3.16
C THR A 71 19.67 -20.33 -3.88
N GLY A 72 19.28 -19.21 -3.24
CA GLY A 72 19.24 -17.89 -3.86
C GLY A 72 18.17 -17.76 -4.96
N ARG A 73 17.29 -18.75 -5.14
CA ARG A 73 16.20 -18.69 -6.10
C ARG A 73 15.14 -17.70 -5.61
N ARG A 74 14.87 -16.67 -6.41
CA ARG A 74 13.79 -15.71 -6.10
C ARG A 74 12.41 -16.39 -6.10
N VAL A 75 11.67 -16.25 -5.01
CA VAL A 75 10.33 -16.83 -4.84
C VAL A 75 9.23 -15.77 -4.69
N VAL A 76 9.61 -14.51 -4.55
CA VAL A 76 8.69 -13.36 -4.52
C VAL A 76 8.93 -12.52 -5.77
N GLY A 77 7.86 -12.09 -6.43
CA GLY A 77 7.92 -11.30 -7.65
C GLY A 77 6.80 -10.26 -7.74
N GLY A 78 6.62 -9.72 -8.95
CA GLY A 78 5.56 -8.76 -9.25
C GLY A 78 5.75 -7.40 -8.56
N ILE A 79 4.67 -6.82 -8.06
CA ILE A 79 4.67 -5.47 -7.46
C ILE A 79 5.60 -5.36 -6.26
N ALA A 80 5.69 -6.40 -5.44
CA ALA A 80 6.59 -6.39 -4.27
C ALA A 80 8.06 -6.31 -4.70
N ASP A 81 8.43 -7.00 -5.75
CA ASP A 81 9.78 -6.97 -6.29
C ASP A 81 10.10 -5.65 -7.01
N GLU A 82 9.15 -5.15 -7.79
CA GLU A 82 9.24 -3.83 -8.41
C GLU A 82 9.45 -2.72 -7.35
N LEU A 83 8.66 -2.75 -6.28
CA LEU A 83 8.80 -1.80 -5.18
C LEU A 83 10.21 -1.84 -4.59
N ALA A 84 10.71 -3.03 -4.35
CA ALA A 84 12.05 -3.26 -3.82
C ALA A 84 13.13 -2.72 -4.76
N ASP A 85 13.04 -2.98 -6.06
CA ASP A 85 13.97 -2.48 -7.06
C ASP A 85 13.94 -0.94 -7.15
N ARG A 86 12.74 -0.35 -7.09
CA ARG A 86 12.58 1.11 -7.11
C ARG A 86 13.20 1.79 -5.89
N VAL A 87 12.99 1.22 -4.68
CA VAL A 87 13.56 1.77 -3.44
C VAL A 87 15.09 1.71 -3.46
N VAL A 88 15.65 0.58 -3.89
CA VAL A 88 17.11 0.41 -4.01
C VAL A 88 17.67 1.29 -5.14
N GLY A 89 17.02 1.31 -6.30
CA GLY A 89 17.44 2.13 -7.45
C GLY A 89 17.39 3.63 -7.19
N ALA A 90 16.48 4.08 -6.31
CA ALA A 90 16.40 5.48 -5.85
C ALA A 90 17.43 5.84 -4.77
N GLY A 91 18.21 4.88 -4.28
CA GLY A 91 19.21 5.11 -3.24
C GLY A 91 18.66 5.11 -1.81
N PHE A 92 17.40 4.72 -1.63
CA PHE A 92 16.75 4.68 -0.31
C PHE A 92 16.81 3.31 0.36
N GLY A 93 17.50 2.34 -0.23
CA GLY A 93 17.60 1.01 0.32
C GLY A 93 18.78 0.21 -0.19
N VAL A 94 19.05 -0.89 0.49
CA VAL A 94 20.11 -1.84 0.13
C VAL A 94 19.58 -3.27 0.20
N ARG A 95 19.96 -4.10 -0.78
CA ARG A 95 19.74 -5.55 -0.73
C ARG A 95 20.87 -6.24 0.01
N ASN A 96 20.52 -7.20 0.82
CA ASN A 96 21.47 -8.09 1.48
C ASN A 96 20.94 -9.52 1.55
N SER A 97 21.67 -10.43 2.20
CA SER A 97 21.28 -11.85 2.33
C SER A 97 20.00 -12.09 3.16
N HIS A 98 19.49 -11.07 3.85
CA HIS A 98 18.29 -11.17 4.69
C HIS A 98 17.07 -10.52 4.04
N GLY A 99 17.24 -9.79 2.93
CA GLY A 99 16.17 -9.08 2.23
C GLY A 99 16.58 -7.67 1.84
N ILE A 100 15.71 -6.71 2.06
CA ILE A 100 15.94 -5.31 1.74
C ILE A 100 15.74 -4.48 2.99
N MET A 101 16.75 -3.70 3.32
CA MET A 101 16.68 -2.64 4.32
C MET A 101 16.51 -1.31 3.60
N PHE A 102 15.64 -0.44 4.10
CA PHE A 102 15.32 0.82 3.45
C PHE A 102 15.03 1.93 4.46
N GLU A 103 15.16 3.16 3.99
CA GLU A 103 14.74 4.35 4.69
C GLU A 103 13.23 4.52 4.57
N VAL A 104 12.54 4.73 5.69
CA VAL A 104 11.08 4.84 5.75
C VAL A 104 10.58 6.00 4.88
N GLU A 105 11.23 7.15 4.92
CA GLU A 105 10.83 8.32 4.10
C GLU A 105 11.06 8.06 2.60
N GLY A 106 12.13 7.36 2.25
CA GLY A 106 12.37 6.92 0.87
C GLY A 106 11.31 5.95 0.37
N MET A 107 10.83 5.04 1.23
CA MET A 107 9.72 4.13 0.91
C MET A 107 8.43 4.90 0.64
N LYS A 108 8.08 5.90 1.46
CA LYS A 108 6.90 6.76 1.24
C LYS A 108 6.98 7.43 -0.13
N PHE A 109 8.12 8.05 -0.43
CA PHE A 109 8.34 8.71 -1.73
C PHE A 109 8.13 7.74 -2.92
N VAL A 110 8.69 6.54 -2.84
CA VAL A 110 8.57 5.55 -3.92
C VAL A 110 7.12 5.08 -4.08
N LEU A 111 6.40 4.84 -2.98
CA LEU A 111 5.00 4.44 -3.02
C LEU A 111 4.09 5.51 -3.61
N ASP A 112 4.30 6.79 -3.24
CA ASP A 112 3.56 7.91 -3.82
C ASP A 112 3.81 8.01 -5.33
N ARG A 113 5.06 7.84 -5.77
CA ARG A 113 5.39 7.82 -7.20
C ARG A 113 4.70 6.67 -7.93
N MET A 114 4.69 5.48 -7.36
CA MET A 114 4.01 4.32 -7.95
C MET A 114 2.49 4.53 -8.03
N ALA A 115 1.89 5.14 -7.01
CA ALA A 115 0.46 5.49 -6.99
C ALA A 115 0.11 6.49 -8.08
N ILE A 116 0.88 7.57 -8.23
CA ILE A 116 0.71 8.60 -9.26
C ILE A 116 0.86 7.99 -10.66
N GLU A 117 1.90 7.20 -10.89
CA GLU A 117 2.17 6.54 -12.18
C GLU A 117 1.05 5.57 -12.58
N ALA A 118 0.41 4.92 -11.61
CA ALA A 118 -0.70 4.02 -11.84
C ALA A 118 -2.07 4.74 -11.95
N GLY A 119 -2.14 6.05 -11.68
CA GLY A 119 -3.38 6.81 -11.70
C GLY A 119 -4.32 6.46 -10.55
N LEU A 120 -3.76 6.11 -9.37
CA LEU A 120 -4.56 5.86 -8.18
C LEU A 120 -5.11 7.15 -7.59
N ASP A 121 -6.40 7.16 -7.24
CA ASP A 121 -6.94 8.12 -6.30
C ASP A 121 -6.67 7.65 -4.87
N VAL A 122 -6.22 8.56 -3.99
CA VAL A 122 -5.91 8.23 -2.59
C VAL A 122 -6.58 9.23 -1.66
N LEU A 123 -7.33 8.74 -0.69
CA LEU A 123 -7.86 9.52 0.42
C LEU A 123 -7.08 9.19 1.69
N TYR A 124 -6.21 10.10 2.11
CA TYR A 124 -5.49 10.04 3.37
C TYR A 124 -6.37 10.51 4.54
N TYR A 125 -5.97 10.19 5.77
CA TYR A 125 -6.67 10.53 7.01
C TYR A 125 -8.14 10.12 7.02
N THR A 126 -8.48 9.05 6.30
CA THR A 126 -9.85 8.61 6.11
C THR A 126 -10.07 7.22 6.70
N PHE A 127 -10.99 7.13 7.64
CA PHE A 127 -11.34 5.87 8.29
C PHE A 127 -12.50 5.19 7.57
N PHE A 128 -12.35 3.89 7.34
CA PHE A 128 -13.45 3.05 6.90
C PHE A 128 -14.36 2.70 8.09
N CYS A 129 -15.64 2.99 7.98
CA CYS A 129 -16.62 2.68 9.03
C CYS A 129 -17.45 1.44 8.69
N ALA A 130 -18.02 1.39 7.49
CA ALA A 130 -18.88 0.28 7.07
C ALA A 130 -19.02 0.22 5.54
N ALA A 131 -19.35 -0.97 5.04
CA ALA A 131 -19.90 -1.17 3.70
C ALA A 131 -21.40 -1.45 3.82
N VAL A 132 -22.21 -0.88 2.94
CA VAL A 132 -23.67 -1.03 2.89
C VAL A 132 -24.10 -1.63 1.55
#